data_122ceb6f181d643f9d9b65d2160b55c6
#
_entry.id   122ceb6f181d643f9d9b65d2160b55c6
#
_cell.length_a   1.000
_cell.length_b   1.000
_cell.length_c   1.000
_cell.angle_alpha   90.00
_cell.angle_beta   90.00
_cell.angle_gamma   90.00
#
_symmetry.space_group_name_H-M   'P 1'
#
loop_
_entity.id
_entity.type
_entity.pdbx_description
1 polymer ?
#
loop_
_entity_poly.entity_id
_entity_poly.type
_entity_poly.pdbx_seq_one_letter_code
_entity_poly.pdbx_strand_id
1 'polypeptide(L)'
;MLSFQKRKTIFVQGDSSDGLLFIQKGKVQLTIVSEGGKEATLGILSQGDFFGEGGLAGQALRMSSATAMTDCVILHVEKKAMMNALALEPKLSTLFVKYLLKRNIRYQDDLVDQLFNSSEKRLARVLLLMAQFGKEGVSEMLVPRLSQETLAEMVGTTRSRVNFFMNRFRKLGFINYDVGDHLRVNSTLLTVVLEDDEGTAPISGNDGVEAHASTSADPPAERGEPLDKERAKRPPLPMLK
;
A
#
# COMPACT_ATOMS: atom_id res chain seq x y z
N MET A 1 -4.54 3.10 29.41
CA MET A 1 -3.36 2.63 28.68
C MET A 1 -3.43 1.10 28.65
N LEU A 2 -3.26 0.48 27.49
CA LEU A 2 -3.42 -0.95 27.26
C LEU A 2 -2.11 -1.54 26.74
N SER A 3 -1.73 -2.73 27.19
CA SER A 3 -0.53 -3.43 26.74
C SER A 3 -0.93 -4.73 26.04
N PHE A 4 -0.38 -4.96 24.86
CA PHE A 4 -0.63 -6.16 24.05
C PHE A 4 0.69 -6.83 23.69
N GLN A 5 0.77 -8.12 23.93
CA GLN A 5 1.90 -8.93 23.46
C GLN A 5 1.81 -9.15 21.94
N LYS A 6 2.94 -9.43 21.32
CA LYS A 6 3.01 -9.82 19.90
C LYS A 6 1.97 -10.90 19.55
N ARG A 7 1.29 -10.74 18.42
CA ARG A 7 0.22 -11.60 17.88
C ARG A 7 -1.11 -11.55 18.65
N LYS A 8 -1.28 -10.67 19.63
CA LYS A 8 -2.58 -10.50 20.30
C LYS A 8 -3.47 -9.56 19.50
N THR A 9 -4.73 -9.94 19.40
CA THR A 9 -5.79 -9.13 18.80
C THR A 9 -6.13 -7.97 19.72
N ILE A 10 -6.24 -6.78 19.16
CA ILE A 10 -6.61 -5.55 19.87
C ILE A 10 -8.12 -5.35 19.79
N PHE A 11 -8.68 -5.50 18.59
CA PHE A 11 -10.12 -5.58 18.31
C PHE A 11 -10.38 -6.36 17.03
N VAL A 12 -11.60 -6.80 16.80
CA VAL A 12 -12.03 -7.56 15.62
C VAL A 12 -12.99 -6.73 14.78
N GLN A 13 -12.99 -6.96 13.47
CA GLN A 13 -13.99 -6.41 12.55
C GLN A 13 -15.39 -6.77 13.03
N GLY A 14 -16.28 -5.77 13.10
CA GLY A 14 -17.63 -5.94 13.64
C GLY A 14 -17.77 -5.64 15.14
N ASP A 15 -16.68 -5.45 15.89
CA ASP A 15 -16.75 -4.97 17.27
C ASP A 15 -17.32 -3.54 17.32
N SER A 16 -17.85 -3.13 18.48
CA SER A 16 -18.34 -1.77 18.67
C SER A 16 -17.20 -0.74 18.57
N SER A 17 -17.47 0.38 17.88
CA SER A 17 -16.51 1.45 17.69
C SER A 17 -16.74 2.56 18.73
N ASP A 18 -16.17 2.39 19.92
CA ASP A 18 -16.36 3.22 21.11
C ASP A 18 -15.33 4.35 21.26
N GLY A 19 -14.23 4.29 20.50
CA GLY A 19 -13.16 5.26 20.61
C GLY A 19 -12.06 5.08 19.58
N LEU A 20 -11.04 5.91 19.73
CA LEU A 20 -9.84 6.00 18.93
C LEU A 20 -8.66 5.36 19.70
N LEU A 21 -7.77 4.73 19.00
CA LEU A 21 -6.55 4.14 19.57
C LEU A 21 -5.31 4.84 19.03
N PHE A 22 -4.33 5.08 19.89
CA PHE A 22 -3.05 5.69 19.56
C PHE A 22 -1.90 4.77 19.95
N ILE A 23 -0.99 4.52 19.02
CA ILE A 23 0.16 3.65 19.24
C ILE A 23 1.29 4.45 19.91
N GLN A 24 1.52 4.21 21.19
CA GLN A 24 2.66 4.79 21.91
C GLN A 24 3.94 4.00 21.67
N LYS A 25 3.83 2.68 21.47
CA LYS A 25 4.96 1.80 21.18
C LYS A 25 4.48 0.58 20.39
N GLY A 26 5.32 0.12 19.47
CA GLY A 26 5.10 -1.11 18.70
C GLY A 26 4.52 -0.89 17.32
N LYS A 27 4.08 -1.99 16.71
CA LYS A 27 3.48 -2.01 15.37
C LYS A 27 2.19 -2.80 15.40
N VAL A 28 1.18 -2.32 14.68
CA VAL A 28 -0.17 -2.90 14.57
C VAL A 28 -0.49 -3.17 13.12
N GLN A 29 -0.97 -4.36 12.81
CA GLN A 29 -1.50 -4.73 11.49
C GLN A 29 -3.02 -4.53 11.50
N LEU A 30 -3.54 -3.88 10.46
CA LEU A 30 -4.97 -3.80 10.19
C LEU A 30 -5.32 -4.77 9.07
N THR A 31 -6.31 -5.64 9.31
CA THR A 31 -6.82 -6.59 8.33
C THR A 31 -8.32 -6.45 8.15
N ILE A 32 -8.81 -6.81 6.97
CA ILE A 32 -10.23 -6.87 6.65
C ILE A 32 -10.56 -8.25 6.08
N VAL A 33 -11.70 -8.78 6.47
CA VAL A 33 -12.24 -10.01 5.89
C VAL A 33 -13.45 -9.66 5.03
N SER A 34 -13.44 -10.08 3.78
CA SER A 34 -14.57 -9.91 2.87
C SER A 34 -15.72 -10.88 3.21
N GLU A 35 -16.93 -10.62 2.71
CA GLU A 35 -18.08 -11.53 2.85
C GLU A 35 -17.78 -12.97 2.35
N GLY A 36 -16.92 -13.11 1.36
CA GLY A 36 -16.46 -14.42 0.85
C GLY A 36 -15.30 -15.04 1.66
N GLY A 37 -14.97 -14.50 2.86
CA GLY A 37 -13.94 -15.05 3.75
C GLY A 37 -12.49 -14.78 3.32
N LYS A 38 -12.24 -13.95 2.32
CA LYS A 38 -10.88 -13.56 1.93
C LYS A 38 -10.37 -12.46 2.85
N GLU A 39 -9.19 -12.68 3.43
CA GLU A 39 -8.50 -11.70 4.27
C GLU A 39 -7.53 -10.86 3.44
N ALA A 40 -7.47 -9.56 3.74
CA ALA A 40 -6.52 -8.62 3.17
C ALA A 40 -5.96 -7.69 4.25
N THR A 41 -4.68 -7.34 4.13
CA THR A 41 -4.05 -6.35 5.00
C THR A 41 -4.29 -4.96 4.43
N LEU A 42 -4.94 -4.10 5.23
CA LEU A 42 -5.17 -2.69 4.91
C LEU A 42 -3.92 -1.83 5.14
N GLY A 43 -3.06 -2.24 6.08
CA GLY A 43 -1.83 -1.54 6.36
C GLY A 43 -1.18 -1.95 7.68
N ILE A 44 0.06 -1.51 7.85
CA ILE A 44 0.82 -1.63 9.09
C ILE A 44 1.02 -0.24 9.67
N LEU A 45 0.59 -0.08 10.90
CA LEU A 45 0.71 1.15 11.67
C LEU A 45 1.85 1.04 12.67
N SER A 46 2.45 2.18 12.97
CA SER A 46 3.63 2.28 13.85
C SER A 46 3.40 3.28 14.98
N GLN A 47 4.37 3.41 15.85
CA GLN A 47 4.38 4.43 16.89
C GLN A 47 4.04 5.82 16.32
N GLY A 48 3.10 6.53 16.96
CA GLY A 48 2.61 7.85 16.53
C GLY A 48 1.35 7.78 15.65
N ASP A 49 0.94 6.58 15.22
CA ASP A 49 -0.26 6.42 14.42
C ASP A 49 -1.52 6.28 15.28
N PHE A 50 -2.64 6.81 14.74
CA PHE A 50 -3.98 6.55 15.25
C PHE A 50 -4.68 5.50 14.42
N PHE A 51 -5.59 4.75 15.04
CA PHE A 51 -6.44 3.80 14.33
C PHE A 51 -7.79 3.63 15.03
N GLY A 52 -8.77 3.07 14.31
CA GLY A 52 -10.13 2.94 14.80
C GLY A 52 -10.91 4.25 14.80
N GLU A 53 -10.50 5.23 14.03
CA GLU A 53 -11.08 6.57 13.91
C GLU A 53 -12.50 6.61 13.33
N GLY A 54 -12.96 5.53 12.70
CA GLY A 54 -14.30 5.43 12.11
C GLY A 54 -15.42 5.76 13.10
N GLY A 55 -15.22 5.46 14.39
CA GLY A 55 -16.14 5.84 15.45
C GLY A 55 -16.36 7.36 15.59
N LEU A 56 -15.32 8.16 15.32
CA LEU A 56 -15.44 9.63 15.32
C LEU A 56 -16.34 10.12 14.18
N ALA A 57 -16.28 9.44 13.02
CA ALA A 57 -17.10 9.71 11.85
C ALA A 57 -18.51 9.10 11.91
N GLY A 58 -18.90 8.49 13.03
CA GLY A 58 -20.24 7.93 13.23
C GLY A 58 -20.38 6.45 12.89
N GLN A 59 -19.32 5.75 12.53
CA GLN A 59 -19.38 4.30 12.35
C GLN A 59 -19.59 3.60 13.69
N ALA A 60 -20.65 2.79 13.77
CA ALA A 60 -21.00 2.06 14.98
C ALA A 60 -20.09 0.85 15.22
N LEU A 61 -19.59 0.26 14.15
CA LEU A 61 -18.78 -0.96 14.19
C LEU A 61 -17.38 -0.74 13.59
N ARG A 62 -16.41 -1.51 14.05
CA ARG A 62 -15.06 -1.57 13.51
C ARG A 62 -15.09 -2.16 12.10
N MET A 63 -14.54 -1.44 11.13
CA MET A 63 -14.49 -1.88 9.72
C MET A 63 -13.38 -2.89 9.44
N SER A 64 -12.44 -3.05 10.36
CA SER A 64 -11.27 -3.92 10.23
C SER A 64 -10.94 -4.56 11.57
N SER A 65 -10.10 -5.60 11.56
CA SER A 65 -9.44 -6.15 12.73
C SER A 65 -8.08 -5.50 12.93
N ALA A 66 -7.63 -5.41 14.19
CA ALA A 66 -6.31 -4.90 14.54
C ALA A 66 -5.55 -5.92 15.38
N THR A 67 -4.32 -6.26 14.97
CA THR A 67 -3.46 -7.25 15.63
C THR A 67 -2.08 -6.67 15.91
N ALA A 68 -1.56 -6.89 17.12
CA ALA A 68 -0.23 -6.47 17.52
C ALA A 68 0.85 -7.30 16.80
N MET A 69 1.67 -6.67 15.97
CA MET A 69 2.80 -7.33 15.28
C MET A 69 4.03 -7.46 16.16
N THR A 70 4.18 -6.56 17.11
CA THR A 70 5.22 -6.55 18.16
C THR A 70 4.54 -6.35 19.50
N ASP A 71 5.27 -6.35 20.59
CA ASP A 71 4.73 -5.88 21.86
C ASP A 71 4.35 -4.41 21.72
N CYS A 72 3.09 -4.09 22.06
CA CYS A 72 2.49 -2.78 21.87
C CYS A 72 2.03 -2.15 23.18
N VAL A 73 2.18 -0.82 23.27
CA VAL A 73 1.52 0.03 24.26
C VAL A 73 0.59 0.97 23.52
N ILE A 74 -0.70 0.91 23.85
CA ILE A 74 -1.77 1.61 23.13
C ILE A 74 -2.57 2.46 24.10
N LEU A 75 -2.79 3.71 23.75
CA LEU A 75 -3.72 4.59 24.47
C LEU A 75 -5.09 4.48 23.80
N HIS A 76 -6.10 4.06 24.55
CA HIS A 76 -7.50 4.15 24.13
C HIS A 76 -8.06 5.50 24.56
N VAL A 77 -8.65 6.22 23.61
CA VAL A 77 -9.27 7.52 23.83
C VAL A 77 -10.76 7.41 23.46
N GLU A 78 -11.63 7.58 24.44
CA GLU A 78 -13.07 7.55 24.21
C GLU A 78 -13.51 8.61 23.19
N LYS A 79 -14.52 8.30 22.40
CA LYS A 79 -15.07 9.21 21.38
C LYS A 79 -15.41 10.59 21.93
N LYS A 80 -16.12 10.66 23.08
CA LYS A 80 -16.49 11.94 23.71
C LYS A 80 -15.28 12.75 24.13
N ALA A 81 -14.28 12.10 24.73
CA ALA A 81 -13.06 12.75 25.18
C ALA A 81 -12.27 13.33 23.99
N MET A 82 -12.12 12.56 22.89
CA MET A 82 -11.45 13.03 21.68
C MET A 82 -12.20 14.19 21.02
N MET A 83 -13.52 14.09 20.88
CA MET A 83 -14.33 15.17 20.29
C MET A 83 -14.25 16.45 21.12
N ASN A 84 -14.30 16.36 22.45
CA ASN A 84 -14.13 17.53 23.32
C ASN A 84 -12.72 18.12 23.21
N ALA A 85 -11.68 17.30 23.18
CA ALA A 85 -10.30 17.76 23.01
C ALA A 85 -10.11 18.48 21.66
N LEU A 86 -10.68 17.92 20.58
CA LEU A 86 -10.64 18.56 19.27
C LEU A 86 -11.42 19.89 19.24
N ALA A 87 -12.53 20.02 19.97
CA ALA A 87 -13.31 21.25 20.02
C ALA A 87 -12.62 22.35 20.84
N LEU A 88 -11.94 21.98 21.93
CA LEU A 88 -11.34 22.95 22.86
C LEU A 88 -9.90 23.34 22.51
N GLU A 89 -9.19 22.49 21.75
CA GLU A 89 -7.75 22.68 21.44
C GLU A 89 -7.52 22.82 19.93
N PRO A 90 -7.54 24.05 19.37
CA PRO A 90 -7.39 24.28 17.92
C PRO A 90 -6.07 23.73 17.35
N LYS A 91 -4.99 23.74 18.14
CA LYS A 91 -3.70 23.17 17.74
C LYS A 91 -3.79 21.66 17.54
N LEU A 92 -4.46 20.96 18.44
CA LEU A 92 -4.70 19.53 18.34
C LEU A 92 -5.53 19.20 17.09
N SER A 93 -6.60 19.96 16.84
CA SER A 93 -7.45 19.80 15.65
C SER A 93 -6.66 19.96 14.37
N THR A 94 -5.84 21.00 14.30
CA THR A 94 -4.97 21.24 13.13
C THR A 94 -4.00 20.08 12.91
N LEU A 95 -3.37 19.56 13.97
CA LEU A 95 -2.44 18.43 13.88
C LEU A 95 -3.17 17.14 13.46
N PHE A 96 -4.34 16.90 14.03
CA PHE A 96 -5.14 15.71 13.72
C PHE A 96 -5.64 15.73 12.27
N VAL A 97 -6.13 16.87 11.77
CA VAL A 97 -6.52 17.03 10.37
C VAL A 97 -5.31 16.82 9.44
N LYS A 98 -4.14 17.41 9.74
CA LYS A 98 -2.92 17.17 8.96
C LYS A 98 -2.53 15.69 8.94
N TYR A 99 -2.65 15.00 10.06
CA TYR A 99 -2.40 13.56 10.16
C TYR A 99 -3.33 12.77 9.24
N LEU A 100 -4.65 13.03 9.31
CA LEU A 100 -5.65 12.35 8.47
C LEU A 100 -5.43 12.63 6.98
N LEU A 101 -5.11 13.86 6.60
CA LEU A 101 -4.81 14.23 5.22
C LEU A 101 -3.57 13.49 4.69
N LYS A 102 -2.48 13.44 5.48
CA LYS A 102 -1.28 12.66 5.10
C LYS A 102 -1.59 11.17 4.93
N ARG A 103 -2.44 10.64 5.80
CA ARG A 103 -2.86 9.24 5.71
C ARG A 103 -3.74 8.99 4.49
N ASN A 104 -4.63 9.92 4.16
CA ASN A 104 -5.44 9.84 2.94
C ASN A 104 -4.58 9.88 1.67
N ILE A 105 -3.59 10.77 1.61
CA ILE A 105 -2.62 10.80 0.49
C ILE A 105 -1.94 9.44 0.34
N ARG A 106 -1.45 8.85 1.44
CA ARG A 106 -0.83 7.51 1.41
C ARG A 106 -1.78 6.44 0.85
N TYR A 107 -3.04 6.44 1.29
CA TYR A 107 -4.03 5.49 0.73
C TYR A 107 -4.31 5.72 -0.75
N GLN A 108 -4.29 6.97 -1.23
CA GLN A 108 -4.41 7.27 -2.65
C GLN A 108 -3.20 6.75 -3.43
N ASP A 109 -1.99 6.94 -2.92
CA ASP A 109 -0.76 6.41 -3.52
C ASP A 109 -0.78 4.88 -3.59
N ASP A 110 -1.19 4.20 -2.50
CA ASP A 110 -1.34 2.75 -2.45
C ASP A 110 -2.39 2.25 -3.44
N LEU A 111 -3.49 2.98 -3.63
CA LEU A 111 -4.52 2.64 -4.62
C LEU A 111 -4.00 2.79 -6.05
N VAL A 112 -3.31 3.89 -6.36
CA VAL A 112 -2.65 4.09 -7.66
C VAL A 112 -1.65 2.96 -7.92
N ASP A 113 -0.86 2.61 -6.90
CA ASP A 113 0.10 1.50 -6.98
C ASP A 113 -0.59 0.16 -7.30
N GLN A 114 -1.72 -0.13 -6.67
CA GLN A 114 -2.49 -1.35 -6.95
C GLN A 114 -3.12 -1.38 -8.35
N LEU A 115 -3.52 -0.23 -8.87
CA LEU A 115 -4.17 -0.13 -10.17
C LEU A 115 -3.19 -0.23 -11.33
N PHE A 116 -2.00 0.35 -11.20
CA PHE A 116 -1.08 0.55 -12.31
C PHE A 116 0.25 -0.22 -12.21
N ASN A 117 0.65 -0.69 -11.02
CA ASN A 117 1.92 -1.37 -10.85
C ASN A 117 1.80 -2.90 -10.82
N SER A 118 2.80 -3.59 -11.35
CA SER A 118 2.90 -5.06 -11.28
C SER A 118 3.05 -5.54 -9.83
N SER A 119 2.65 -6.79 -9.56
CA SER A 119 2.81 -7.37 -8.21
C SER A 119 4.26 -7.39 -7.73
N GLU A 120 5.22 -7.43 -8.65
CA GLU A 120 6.65 -7.36 -8.34
C GLU A 120 7.05 -5.98 -7.83
N LYS A 121 6.65 -4.91 -8.54
CA LYS A 121 6.89 -3.52 -8.15
C LYS A 121 6.23 -3.21 -6.80
N ARG A 122 4.98 -3.66 -6.60
CA ARG A 122 4.27 -3.50 -5.32
C ARG A 122 5.02 -4.18 -4.17
N LEU A 123 5.52 -5.41 -4.37
CA LEU A 123 6.31 -6.11 -3.35
C LEU A 123 7.61 -5.36 -3.03
N ALA A 124 8.34 -4.93 -4.05
CA ALA A 124 9.56 -4.15 -3.87
C ALA A 124 9.31 -2.86 -3.06
N ARG A 125 8.24 -2.13 -3.39
CA ARG A 125 7.83 -0.90 -2.69
C ARG A 125 7.47 -1.15 -1.23
N VAL A 126 6.70 -2.21 -0.93
CA VAL A 126 6.36 -2.61 0.44
C VAL A 126 7.63 -2.91 1.25
N LEU A 127 8.58 -3.66 0.69
CA LEU A 127 9.85 -3.98 1.36
C LEU A 127 10.68 -2.72 1.63
N LEU A 128 10.78 -1.80 0.67
CA LEU A 128 11.49 -0.52 0.82
C LEU A 128 10.84 0.37 1.88
N LEU A 129 9.51 0.49 1.89
CA LEU A 129 8.77 1.25 2.90
C LEU A 129 8.99 0.68 4.30
N MET A 130 8.95 -0.64 4.43
CA MET A 130 9.21 -1.31 5.71
C MET A 130 10.65 -1.10 6.17
N ALA A 131 11.59 -1.08 5.26
CA ALA A 131 13.00 -0.82 5.53
C ALA A 131 13.26 0.61 6.00
N GLN A 132 12.54 1.61 5.49
CA GLN A 132 12.64 3.02 5.93
C GLN A 132 12.13 3.25 7.35
N PHE A 133 11.32 2.36 7.92
CA PHE A 133 10.92 2.40 9.33
C PHE A 133 11.97 1.84 10.30
N GLY A 134 13.16 1.42 9.79
CA GLY A 134 14.33 1.14 10.59
C GLY A 134 14.97 2.43 11.15
N LYS A 135 15.87 2.31 12.13
CA LYS A 135 16.55 3.44 12.80
C LYS A 135 17.23 4.35 11.78
N GLU A 136 16.99 5.67 11.87
CA GLU A 136 17.74 6.69 11.15
C GLU A 136 19.25 6.52 11.38
N GLY A 137 20.03 6.53 10.30
CA GLY A 137 21.51 6.50 10.34
C GLY A 137 22.16 5.13 10.12
N VAL A 138 21.40 4.06 9.87
CA VAL A 138 21.96 2.74 9.53
C VAL A 138 21.85 2.51 8.03
N SER A 139 23.00 2.31 7.37
CA SER A 139 23.12 2.06 5.93
C SER A 139 22.44 0.75 5.46
N GLU A 140 22.10 -0.13 6.38
CA GLU A 140 21.43 -1.41 6.13
C GLU A 140 20.05 -1.43 6.78
N MET A 141 19.05 -1.51 5.94
CA MET A 141 17.67 -1.44 6.36
C MET A 141 17.17 -2.84 6.77
N LEU A 142 17.09 -3.09 8.07
CA LEU A 142 16.58 -4.34 8.62
C LEU A 142 15.06 -4.31 8.76
N VAL A 143 14.39 -5.24 8.11
CA VAL A 143 12.94 -5.44 8.19
C VAL A 143 12.67 -6.69 9.03
N PRO A 144 11.71 -6.67 9.97
CA PRO A 144 11.27 -7.89 10.64
C PRO A 144 10.80 -8.90 9.59
N ARG A 145 11.19 -10.16 9.74
CA ARG A 145 10.73 -11.21 8.84
C ARG A 145 9.21 -11.37 8.94
N LEU A 146 8.55 -11.09 7.84
CA LEU A 146 7.12 -11.38 7.65
C LEU A 146 6.94 -12.72 6.95
N SER A 147 5.81 -13.36 7.20
CA SER A 147 5.44 -14.54 6.44
C SER A 147 5.16 -14.17 4.98
N GLN A 148 5.35 -15.10 4.06
CA GLN A 148 5.03 -14.86 2.65
C GLN A 148 3.53 -14.68 2.43
N GLU A 149 2.70 -15.23 3.31
CA GLU A 149 1.26 -15.02 3.36
C GLU A 149 0.95 -13.56 3.66
N THR A 150 1.53 -13.01 4.74
CA THR A 150 1.35 -11.60 5.11
C THR A 150 1.80 -10.65 4.00
N LEU A 151 2.94 -10.95 3.36
CA LEU A 151 3.40 -10.16 2.22
C LEU A 151 2.44 -10.26 1.02
N ALA A 152 1.87 -11.45 0.76
CA ALA A 152 0.92 -11.64 -0.32
C ALA A 152 -0.38 -10.86 -0.09
N GLU A 153 -0.88 -10.83 1.14
CA GLU A 153 -2.03 -10.04 1.56
C GLU A 153 -1.76 -8.53 1.41
N MET A 154 -0.59 -8.06 1.84
CA MET A 154 -0.18 -6.65 1.71
C MET A 154 -0.07 -6.18 0.26
N VAL A 155 0.44 -7.06 -0.61
CA VAL A 155 0.68 -6.77 -2.02
C VAL A 155 -0.57 -7.00 -2.89
N GLY A 156 -1.58 -7.72 -2.37
CA GLY A 156 -2.76 -8.12 -3.15
C GLY A 156 -2.40 -9.14 -4.24
N THR A 157 -1.61 -10.18 -3.90
CA THR A 157 -1.18 -11.22 -4.82
C THR A 157 -1.18 -12.59 -4.12
N THR A 158 -0.67 -13.63 -4.77
CA THR A 158 -0.60 -14.98 -4.20
C THR A 158 0.74 -15.23 -3.50
N ARG A 159 0.74 -16.10 -2.46
CA ARG A 159 1.97 -16.57 -1.80
C ARG A 159 3.01 -17.10 -2.79
N SER A 160 2.58 -17.85 -3.80
CA SER A 160 3.49 -18.40 -4.81
C SER A 160 4.22 -17.32 -5.60
N ARG A 161 3.51 -16.23 -5.96
CA ARG A 161 4.11 -15.08 -6.65
C ARG A 161 5.07 -14.32 -5.73
N VAL A 162 4.71 -14.11 -4.47
CA VAL A 162 5.62 -13.51 -3.48
C VAL A 162 6.89 -14.35 -3.35
N ASN A 163 6.76 -15.69 -3.19
CA ASN A 163 7.92 -16.57 -3.10
C ASN A 163 8.83 -16.46 -4.35
N PHE A 164 8.23 -16.42 -5.54
CA PHE A 164 8.97 -16.23 -6.79
C PHE A 164 9.75 -14.90 -6.79
N PHE A 165 9.12 -13.78 -6.47
CA PHE A 165 9.76 -12.47 -6.45
C PHE A 165 10.82 -12.34 -5.35
N MET A 166 10.57 -12.85 -4.14
CA MET A 166 11.54 -12.85 -3.06
C MET A 166 12.80 -13.65 -3.43
N ASN A 167 12.66 -14.81 -4.09
CA ASN A 167 13.78 -15.58 -4.60
C ASN A 167 14.55 -14.84 -5.70
N ARG A 168 13.84 -14.15 -6.60
CA ARG A 168 14.44 -13.29 -7.63
C ARG A 168 15.23 -12.15 -7.01
N PHE A 169 14.64 -11.40 -6.07
CA PHE A 169 15.29 -10.29 -5.38
C PHE A 169 16.54 -10.76 -4.62
N ARG A 170 16.48 -11.95 -4.00
CA ARG A 170 17.64 -12.52 -3.34
C ARG A 170 18.76 -12.87 -4.33
N LYS A 171 18.44 -13.48 -5.48
CA LYS A 171 19.41 -13.80 -6.53
C LYS A 171 20.07 -12.55 -7.13
N LEU A 172 19.34 -11.46 -7.20
CA LEU A 172 19.82 -10.16 -7.70
C LEU A 172 20.57 -9.35 -6.61
N GLY A 173 20.65 -9.85 -5.38
CA GLY A 173 21.32 -9.15 -4.28
C GLY A 173 20.51 -7.97 -3.70
N PHE A 174 19.26 -7.80 -4.08
CA PHE A 174 18.40 -6.74 -3.56
C PHE A 174 17.95 -6.97 -2.13
N ILE A 175 17.86 -8.23 -1.73
CA ILE A 175 17.54 -8.63 -0.37
C ILE A 175 18.46 -9.76 0.10
N ASN A 176 18.69 -9.83 1.42
CA ASN A 176 19.42 -10.91 2.07
C ASN A 176 18.76 -11.25 3.41
N TYR A 177 19.00 -12.47 3.92
CA TYR A 177 18.55 -12.89 5.24
C TYR A 177 19.74 -12.89 6.20
N ASP A 178 19.57 -12.22 7.35
CA ASP A 178 20.58 -12.18 8.39
C ASP A 178 20.41 -13.31 9.41
N VAL A 179 21.45 -13.60 10.18
CA VAL A 179 21.50 -14.65 11.22
C VAL A 179 20.45 -14.44 12.33
N GLY A 180 19.90 -13.24 12.46
CA GLY A 180 18.89 -12.86 13.46
C GLY A 180 17.44 -12.90 13.00
N ASP A 181 17.09 -13.64 11.94
CA ASP A 181 15.74 -13.72 11.38
C ASP A 181 15.17 -12.37 10.87
N HIS A 182 16.07 -11.45 10.47
CA HIS A 182 15.71 -10.19 9.85
C HIS A 182 15.99 -10.25 8.35
N LEU A 183 15.11 -9.57 7.58
CA LEU A 183 15.29 -9.35 6.16
C LEU A 183 16.09 -8.07 5.97
N ARG A 184 17.25 -8.17 5.34
CA ARG A 184 18.08 -7.04 4.90
C ARG A 184 17.62 -6.62 3.51
N VAL A 185 17.23 -5.36 3.35
CA VAL A 185 16.81 -4.78 2.07
C VAL A 185 17.87 -3.79 1.61
N ASN A 186 18.35 -3.98 0.39
CA ASN A 186 19.29 -3.07 -0.25
C ASN A 186 18.53 -1.94 -0.95
N SER A 187 19.04 -0.71 -0.89
CA SER A 187 18.45 0.44 -1.59
C SER A 187 18.38 0.26 -3.11
N THR A 188 19.23 -0.60 -3.69
CA THR A 188 19.17 -0.97 -5.11
C THR A 188 17.86 -1.66 -5.50
N LEU A 189 17.06 -2.18 -4.56
CA LEU A 189 15.69 -2.66 -4.84
C LEU A 189 14.80 -1.55 -5.41
N LEU A 190 15.16 -0.27 -5.21
CA LEU A 190 14.47 0.87 -5.79
C LEU A 190 14.46 0.83 -7.33
N THR A 191 15.46 0.24 -7.97
CA THR A 191 15.51 0.09 -9.43
C THR A 191 14.31 -0.67 -9.97
N VAL A 192 13.85 -1.71 -9.26
CA VAL A 192 12.66 -2.50 -9.63
C VAL A 192 11.40 -1.64 -9.63
N VAL A 193 11.33 -0.65 -8.76
CA VAL A 193 10.18 0.26 -8.67
C VAL A 193 10.21 1.34 -9.75
N LEU A 194 11.42 1.77 -10.14
CA LEU A 194 11.63 2.88 -11.08
C LEU A 194 11.68 2.44 -12.55
N GLU A 195 11.95 1.16 -12.82
CA GLU A 195 11.89 0.64 -14.19
C GLU A 195 10.44 0.67 -14.67
N ASP A 196 10.14 1.59 -15.58
CA ASP A 196 8.87 1.59 -16.31
C ASP A 196 8.79 0.32 -17.15
N ASP A 197 7.57 -0.22 -17.34
CA ASP A 197 7.29 -1.40 -18.16
C ASP A 197 7.59 -1.10 -19.66
N GLU A 198 8.85 -0.84 -19.99
CA GLU A 198 9.29 -0.93 -21.38
C GLU A 198 9.39 -2.42 -21.76
N GLY A 199 8.27 -2.93 -22.26
CA GLY A 199 8.24 -4.04 -23.18
C GLY A 199 8.62 -5.41 -22.62
N THR A 200 7.67 -6.07 -21.98
CA THR A 200 7.63 -7.54 -22.12
C THR A 200 6.96 -7.88 -23.43
N ALA A 201 7.70 -7.76 -24.54
CA ALA A 201 7.34 -8.46 -25.76
C ALA A 201 7.32 -9.97 -25.44
N PRO A 202 6.29 -10.73 -25.82
CA PRO A 202 6.32 -12.17 -25.66
C PRO A 202 7.48 -12.72 -26.50
N ILE A 203 8.33 -13.52 -25.90
CA ILE A 203 9.33 -14.33 -26.60
C ILE A 203 8.54 -15.27 -27.50
N SER A 204 8.37 -14.86 -28.75
CA SER A 204 7.88 -15.69 -29.82
C SER A 204 8.93 -16.76 -30.08
N GLY A 205 8.54 -18.01 -29.86
CA GLY A 205 9.33 -19.19 -30.25
C GLY A 205 9.69 -19.12 -31.71
N ASN A 206 10.94 -19.41 -31.97
CA ASN A 206 11.57 -19.58 -33.25
C ASN A 206 11.04 -20.88 -33.88
N ASP A 207 10.33 -20.78 -34.97
CA ASP A 207 10.29 -21.82 -35.98
C ASP A 207 10.45 -21.17 -37.34
N GLY A 208 11.59 -21.50 -37.96
CA GLY A 208 11.94 -21.03 -39.26
C GLY A 208 11.12 -21.66 -40.36
N VAL A 209 10.87 -20.90 -41.42
CA VAL A 209 10.88 -21.36 -42.80
C VAL A 209 11.18 -20.19 -43.73
N GLU A 210 12.07 -20.47 -44.66
CA GLU A 210 12.69 -19.63 -45.66
C GLU A 210 11.74 -19.11 -46.78
N ALA A 211 12.17 -18.00 -47.34
CA ALA A 211 12.21 -17.62 -48.76
C ALA A 211 10.94 -17.18 -49.50
N HIS A 212 10.87 -16.03 -50.03
CA HIS A 212 11.18 -15.60 -51.39
C HIS A 212 10.77 -14.16 -51.65
N ALA A 213 11.63 -13.52 -52.42
CA ALA A 213 11.61 -12.16 -52.90
C ALA A 213 10.46 -11.86 -53.89
N SER A 214 9.99 -10.62 -53.95
CA SER A 214 10.03 -9.76 -55.16
C SER A 214 9.21 -8.47 -54.97
N THR A 215 9.89 -7.37 -55.07
CA THR A 215 9.75 -6.28 -56.09
C THR A 215 8.52 -5.40 -56.07
N SER A 216 8.82 -4.14 -55.86
CA SER A 216 8.43 -2.93 -56.58
C SER A 216 7.18 -2.13 -56.22
N ALA A 217 7.48 -0.88 -56.11
CA ALA A 217 6.82 0.31 -56.61
C ALA A 217 6.05 1.20 -55.64
N ASP A 218 6.60 2.39 -55.58
CA ASP A 218 6.20 3.67 -55.00
C ASP A 218 5.00 4.34 -55.72
N PRO A 219 4.63 5.54 -55.31
CA PRO A 219 3.32 6.01 -54.86
C PRO A 219 2.56 6.82 -55.96
N PRO A 220 1.50 7.55 -55.73
CA PRO A 220 1.46 8.86 -55.11
C PRO A 220 0.13 9.41 -54.48
N ALA A 221 0.33 10.38 -53.60
CA ALA A 221 -0.28 11.72 -53.56
C ALA A 221 -1.79 11.93 -53.27
N GLU A 222 -1.96 12.74 -52.24
CA GLU A 222 -2.73 13.99 -52.15
C GLU A 222 -4.25 14.02 -51.92
N ARG A 223 -4.53 14.95 -50.97
CA ARG A 223 -5.71 15.83 -50.78
C ARG A 223 -6.71 15.35 -49.72
N GLY A 224 -7.00 16.08 -48.75
CA GLY A 224 -7.35 17.45 -48.54
C GLY A 224 -8.17 17.56 -47.25
N GLU A 225 -7.95 18.60 -46.56
CA GLU A 225 -8.67 19.18 -45.39
C GLU A 225 -10.18 19.41 -45.67
N PRO A 226 -10.94 20.01 -44.70
CA PRO A 226 -10.81 20.26 -43.27
C PRO A 226 -12.13 20.14 -42.43
N LEU A 227 -11.99 20.34 -41.11
CA LEU A 227 -12.94 20.99 -40.20
C LEU A 227 -14.34 20.36 -39.95
N ASP A 228 -14.63 19.99 -38.72
CA ASP A 228 -15.57 20.84 -37.99
C ASP A 228 -15.51 20.66 -36.46
N LYS A 229 -15.81 21.77 -35.79
CA LYS A 229 -15.85 21.99 -34.34
C LYS A 229 -17.21 21.53 -33.83
N GLU A 230 -17.19 20.69 -32.76
CA GLU A 230 -18.34 20.70 -31.86
C GLU A 230 -17.91 20.52 -30.41
N ARG A 231 -17.88 21.65 -29.76
CA ARG A 231 -17.62 21.86 -28.34
C ARG A 231 -18.92 21.62 -27.59
N ALA A 232 -19.18 20.39 -27.15
CA ALA A 232 -20.34 20.12 -26.31
C ALA A 232 -20.09 20.56 -24.87
N LYS A 233 -20.89 21.51 -24.43
CA LYS A 233 -21.02 22.11 -23.09
C LYS A 233 -21.33 21.06 -22.05
N ARG A 234 -20.56 21.02 -20.98
CA ARG A 234 -20.91 20.32 -19.73
C ARG A 234 -21.80 21.25 -18.88
N PRO A 235 -22.87 20.74 -18.27
CA PRO A 235 -23.66 21.51 -17.31
C PRO A 235 -22.96 21.60 -15.95
N PRO A 236 -23.22 22.66 -15.15
CA PRO A 236 -22.61 22.85 -13.83
C PRO A 236 -23.23 21.91 -12.78
N LEU A 237 -22.38 21.46 -11.85
CA LEU A 237 -22.73 20.68 -10.68
C LEU A 237 -23.62 21.51 -9.71
N PRO A 238 -24.62 20.92 -9.05
CA PRO A 238 -25.44 21.62 -8.08
C PRO A 238 -24.68 21.85 -6.77
N MET A 239 -24.79 23.08 -6.27
CA MET A 239 -24.33 23.49 -4.95
C MET A 239 -25.21 22.85 -3.88
N LEU A 240 -24.59 22.11 -2.96
CA LEU A 240 -25.23 21.64 -1.73
C LEU A 240 -25.40 22.82 -0.75
N LYS A 241 -26.62 22.96 -0.32
CA LYS A 241 -26.99 23.80 0.83
C LYS A 241 -26.70 23.08 2.14
#